data_1455fc4067078ef4bcf8bd8eaa180f63
#
_entry.id   1455fc4067078ef4bcf8bd8eaa180f63
#
_cell.length_a   1.000
_cell.length_b   1.000
_cell.length_c   1.000
_cell.angle_alpha   90.00
_cell.angle_beta   90.00
_cell.angle_gamma   90.00
#
_symmetry.space_group_name_H-M   'P 1'
#
loop_
_entity.id
_entity.type
_entity.pdbx_description
1 polymer ?
#
loop_
_entity_poly.entity_id
_entity_poly.type
_entity_poly.pdbx_seq_one_letter_code
_entity_poly.pdbx_strand_id
1 'polypeptide(L)'
;LQFAKEGYSTTVLLHKPEDDSDIPDSNICVLNTDSRAASFDEAYQYVFDFSNAVNKHEYEIIYKKIDSTLRGNIGIEIDAMMDSFNLDAAVIVPAYPGNGRKTIGGYHLINGLLLEDSDISNDPTYPVKQSFIPEIIKKQSKREVELIDLRKIRSNSLVSEIESSLEKGKELLIFDCFNYTDMQAITTAVNSMDKKILWVGSAGLTHALSEGLIEGTPYTSDDMTVLSNHEDPILIVAGSVSKVTRQQIAVLRNEGLKVCELDPSILLEEGITSDILSSVKKHLEKKGNLVITTIQDEDSAVRLEEWTKKNNVNPRKVGELIARNLGELASKLVHSSKVAGLVLTGGDIAHSTCSWLEIEALQIVEEIEEGIPLSIINGGKFRGLPVVTKAGAFGNDYSLLNSIKRLSGKEMDHKKAIK
;
A
#
# COMPACT_ATOMS: atom_id res chain seq x y z
N LEU A 1 -6.78 2.84 4.98
CA LEU A 1 -7.19 2.03 6.14
C LEU A 1 -7.61 2.90 7.32
N GLN A 2 -6.84 3.93 7.74
CA GLN A 2 -7.21 4.75 8.90
C GLN A 2 -8.61 5.37 8.73
N PHE A 3 -8.88 6.03 7.61
CA PHE A 3 -10.21 6.58 7.33
C PHE A 3 -11.30 5.50 7.30
N ALA A 4 -11.03 4.32 6.74
CA ALA A 4 -12.00 3.23 6.73
C ALA A 4 -12.32 2.72 8.16
N LYS A 5 -11.35 2.73 9.08
CA LYS A 5 -11.57 2.41 10.49
C LYS A 5 -12.50 3.40 11.19
N GLU A 6 -12.43 4.66 10.79
CA GLU A 6 -13.30 5.73 11.30
C GLU A 6 -14.68 5.74 10.58
N GLY A 7 -14.94 4.76 9.71
CA GLY A 7 -16.24 4.60 9.05
C GLY A 7 -16.38 5.34 7.72
N TYR A 8 -15.32 5.95 7.18
CA TYR A 8 -15.37 6.59 5.87
C TYR A 8 -15.29 5.57 4.74
N SER A 9 -16.23 5.62 3.79
CA SER A 9 -16.13 4.81 2.56
C SER A 9 -14.83 5.15 1.84
N THR A 10 -14.00 4.14 1.60
CA THR A 10 -12.66 4.30 1.05
C THR A 10 -12.48 3.40 -0.16
N THR A 11 -12.23 3.98 -1.31
CA THR A 11 -11.98 3.25 -2.56
C THR A 11 -10.58 3.53 -3.08
N VAL A 12 -9.88 2.46 -3.48
CA VAL A 12 -8.56 2.51 -4.10
C VAL A 12 -8.71 2.25 -5.59
N LEU A 13 -8.41 3.24 -6.42
CA LEU A 13 -8.29 3.11 -7.87
C LEU A 13 -6.93 2.52 -8.23
N LEU A 14 -6.94 1.47 -9.02
CA LEU A 14 -5.74 0.75 -9.47
C LEU A 14 -5.25 1.23 -10.84
N HIS A 15 -6.10 1.92 -11.58
CA HIS A 15 -5.80 2.52 -12.88
C HIS A 15 -6.17 4.01 -12.86
N LYS A 16 -5.55 4.77 -13.76
CA LYS A 16 -5.90 6.17 -13.95
C LYS A 16 -7.35 6.24 -14.48
N PRO A 17 -8.23 7.04 -13.84
CA PRO A 17 -9.56 7.26 -14.38
C PRO A 17 -9.49 7.96 -15.75
N GLU A 18 -10.32 7.51 -16.70
CA GLU A 18 -10.39 8.09 -18.04
C GLU A 18 -11.43 9.22 -18.07
N ASP A 19 -12.51 9.06 -17.30
CA ASP A 19 -13.56 10.07 -17.14
C ASP A 19 -14.13 10.10 -15.73
N ASP A 20 -15.06 11.02 -15.50
CA ASP A 20 -15.68 11.24 -14.18
C ASP A 20 -16.51 10.03 -13.68
N SER A 21 -16.95 9.14 -14.56
CA SER A 21 -17.71 7.94 -14.18
C SER A 21 -16.84 6.86 -13.53
N ASP A 22 -15.52 6.92 -13.76
CA ASP A 22 -14.56 6.02 -13.13
C ASP A 22 -14.23 6.42 -11.69
N ILE A 23 -14.60 7.65 -11.28
CA ILE A 23 -14.36 8.15 -9.93
C ILE A 23 -15.47 7.65 -9.02
N PRO A 24 -15.14 6.83 -8.01
CA PRO A 24 -16.15 6.23 -7.16
C PRO A 24 -16.83 7.28 -6.26
N ASP A 25 -18.13 7.12 -6.05
CA ASP A 25 -18.88 7.84 -5.03
C ASP A 25 -18.48 7.33 -3.63
N SER A 26 -17.37 7.80 -3.14
CA SER A 26 -16.80 7.44 -1.83
C SER A 26 -16.21 8.66 -1.13
N ASN A 27 -16.23 8.65 0.22
CA ASN A 27 -15.66 9.76 1.00
C ASN A 27 -14.17 9.94 0.74
N ILE A 28 -13.45 8.83 0.51
CA ILE A 28 -12.00 8.81 0.28
C ILE A 28 -11.71 8.09 -1.03
N CYS A 29 -11.09 8.78 -1.96
CA CYS A 29 -10.55 8.22 -3.20
C CYS A 29 -9.03 8.14 -3.11
N VAL A 30 -8.48 6.95 -3.26
CA VAL A 30 -7.03 6.69 -3.24
C VAL A 30 -6.57 6.32 -4.64
N LEU A 31 -5.62 7.07 -5.19
CA LEU A 31 -5.01 6.79 -6.49
C LEU A 31 -3.68 6.05 -6.29
N ASN A 32 -3.56 4.86 -6.84
CA ASN A 32 -2.31 4.09 -6.79
C ASN A 32 -1.50 4.31 -8.09
N THR A 33 -0.47 5.14 -8.02
CA THR A 33 0.38 5.49 -9.17
C THR A 33 1.53 4.52 -9.42
N ASP A 34 1.88 3.69 -8.42
CA ASP A 34 3.02 2.76 -8.42
C ASP A 34 4.35 3.40 -8.91
N SER A 35 4.55 4.69 -8.61
CA SER A 35 5.64 5.53 -9.12
C SER A 35 6.96 5.41 -8.36
N ARG A 36 7.00 4.64 -7.25
CA ARG A 36 8.19 4.53 -6.39
C ARG A 36 9.46 4.14 -7.13
N ALA A 37 9.35 3.26 -8.12
CA ALA A 37 10.47 2.68 -8.87
C ALA A 37 10.78 3.40 -10.18
N ALA A 38 9.93 4.33 -10.57
CA ALA A 38 10.06 5.08 -11.81
C ALA A 38 11.23 6.09 -11.74
N SER A 39 11.73 6.53 -12.88
CA SER A 39 12.60 7.71 -12.95
C SER A 39 11.87 8.96 -12.46
N PHE A 40 12.59 10.03 -12.17
CA PHE A 40 11.97 11.27 -11.70
C PHE A 40 10.94 11.83 -12.71
N ASP A 41 11.29 11.80 -13.98
CA ASP A 41 10.40 12.32 -15.05
C ASP A 41 9.14 11.44 -15.19
N GLU A 42 9.28 10.12 -15.16
CA GLU A 42 8.15 9.20 -15.20
C GLU A 42 7.29 9.32 -13.93
N ALA A 43 7.90 9.42 -12.75
CA ALA A 43 7.17 9.58 -11.49
C ALA A 43 6.36 10.87 -11.47
N TYR A 44 6.95 11.99 -11.92
CA TYR A 44 6.23 13.24 -12.09
C TYR A 44 5.04 13.06 -13.03
N GLN A 45 5.27 12.50 -14.22
CA GLN A 45 4.21 12.37 -15.23
C GLN A 45 3.08 11.46 -14.73
N TYR A 46 3.39 10.32 -14.13
CA TYR A 46 2.37 9.43 -13.58
C TYR A 46 1.52 10.11 -12.53
N VAL A 47 2.16 10.77 -11.56
CA VAL A 47 1.43 11.46 -10.48
C VAL A 47 0.65 12.65 -11.04
N PHE A 48 1.22 13.43 -11.95
CA PHE A 48 0.54 14.56 -12.59
C PHE A 48 -0.70 14.10 -13.36
N ASP A 49 -0.58 13.05 -14.20
CA ASP A 49 -1.68 12.54 -15.02
C ASP A 49 -2.83 11.97 -14.17
N PHE A 50 -2.50 11.23 -13.10
CA PHE A 50 -3.51 10.74 -12.15
C PHE A 50 -4.20 11.88 -11.42
N SER A 51 -3.43 12.83 -10.91
CA SER A 51 -3.96 14.00 -10.21
C SER A 51 -4.83 14.87 -11.11
N ASN A 52 -4.38 15.08 -12.36
CA ASN A 52 -5.12 15.88 -13.34
C ASN A 52 -6.42 15.21 -13.80
N ALA A 53 -6.51 13.88 -13.76
CA ALA A 53 -7.75 13.16 -14.07
C ALA A 53 -8.85 13.43 -13.04
N VAL A 54 -8.49 13.79 -11.80
CA VAL A 54 -9.43 14.01 -10.68
C VAL A 54 -9.50 15.47 -10.20
N ASN A 55 -8.67 16.37 -10.68
CA ASN A 55 -8.56 17.75 -10.18
C ASN A 55 -9.77 18.66 -10.48
N LYS A 56 -10.71 18.17 -11.29
CA LYS A 56 -11.96 18.88 -11.60
C LYS A 56 -12.95 18.86 -10.42
N HIS A 57 -12.78 17.91 -9.51
CA HIS A 57 -13.61 17.79 -8.31
C HIS A 57 -13.06 18.68 -7.18
N GLU A 58 -13.94 19.19 -6.35
CA GLU A 58 -13.56 19.89 -5.13
C GLU A 58 -13.31 18.85 -4.03
N TYR A 59 -12.11 18.90 -3.45
CA TYR A 59 -11.72 18.04 -2.33
C TYR A 59 -11.43 18.90 -1.11
N GLU A 60 -11.95 18.50 0.04
CA GLU A 60 -11.67 19.12 1.33
C GLU A 60 -10.21 18.90 1.74
N ILE A 61 -9.70 17.70 1.49
CA ILE A 61 -8.31 17.33 1.79
C ILE A 61 -7.67 16.67 0.57
N ILE A 62 -6.50 17.19 0.17
CA ILE A 62 -5.62 16.57 -0.81
C ILE A 62 -4.40 16.02 -0.06
N TYR A 63 -4.16 14.71 -0.19
CA TYR A 63 -3.16 14.01 0.59
C TYR A 63 -2.18 13.20 -0.26
N LYS A 64 -0.89 13.44 -0.10
CA LYS A 64 0.18 12.62 -0.67
C LYS A 64 0.69 11.63 0.39
N LYS A 65 0.32 10.37 0.23
CA LYS A 65 0.84 9.30 1.08
C LYS A 65 2.30 8.99 0.73
N ILE A 66 3.18 9.08 1.70
CA ILE A 66 4.58 8.70 1.56
C ILE A 66 4.96 7.52 2.47
N ASP A 67 6.04 6.85 2.13
CA ASP A 67 6.63 5.82 2.99
C ASP A 67 7.18 6.46 4.27
N SER A 68 6.86 5.89 5.44
CA SER A 68 7.39 6.36 6.73
C SER A 68 8.90 6.17 6.89
N THR A 69 9.57 5.55 5.93
CA THR A 69 11.03 5.41 5.84
C THR A 69 11.64 6.22 4.69
N LEU A 70 10.86 7.13 4.10
CA LEU A 70 11.28 8.09 3.08
C LEU A 70 11.84 7.48 1.78
N ARG A 71 11.42 6.25 1.43
CA ARG A 71 11.77 5.63 0.14
C ARG A 71 10.92 6.19 -0.99
N GLY A 72 11.53 6.37 -2.16
CA GLY A 72 10.86 6.72 -3.40
C GLY A 72 11.03 8.19 -3.84
N ASN A 73 10.22 8.60 -4.78
CA ASN A 73 10.31 9.85 -5.52
C ASN A 73 9.51 10.99 -4.86
N ILE A 74 9.70 11.20 -3.54
CA ILE A 74 8.82 12.03 -2.71
C ILE A 74 8.72 13.47 -3.22
N GLY A 75 9.85 14.15 -3.44
CA GLY A 75 9.86 15.57 -3.81
C GLY A 75 9.24 15.84 -5.17
N ILE A 76 9.58 15.04 -6.18
CA ILE A 76 9.06 15.23 -7.53
C ILE A 76 7.57 14.87 -7.65
N GLU A 77 7.11 13.88 -6.85
CA GLU A 77 5.70 13.53 -6.77
C GLU A 77 4.87 14.62 -6.05
N ILE A 78 5.47 15.31 -5.05
CA ILE A 78 4.88 16.51 -4.44
C ILE A 78 4.72 17.61 -5.48
N ASP A 79 5.77 17.89 -6.26
CA ASP A 79 5.74 18.91 -7.32
C ASP A 79 4.61 18.63 -8.30
N ALA A 80 4.46 17.38 -8.75
CA ALA A 80 3.42 16.96 -9.69
C ALA A 80 2.00 17.23 -9.14
N MET A 81 1.74 16.90 -7.87
CA MET A 81 0.44 17.16 -7.25
C MET A 81 0.19 18.66 -7.05
N MET A 82 1.19 19.41 -6.59
CA MET A 82 1.06 20.85 -6.41
C MET A 82 0.76 21.56 -7.74
N ASP A 83 1.42 21.15 -8.81
CA ASP A 83 1.20 21.71 -10.15
C ASP A 83 -0.19 21.35 -10.70
N SER A 84 -0.62 20.08 -10.53
CA SER A 84 -1.92 19.62 -11.02
C SER A 84 -3.10 20.27 -10.32
N PHE A 85 -3.08 20.35 -8.98
CA PHE A 85 -4.16 20.93 -8.18
C PHE A 85 -4.02 22.44 -7.94
N ASN A 86 -2.96 23.07 -8.41
CA ASN A 86 -2.64 24.49 -8.18
C ASN A 86 -2.70 24.86 -6.69
N LEU A 87 -1.87 24.16 -5.88
CA LEU A 87 -1.84 24.30 -4.42
C LEU A 87 -0.83 25.36 -3.97
N ASP A 88 -1.13 26.03 -2.84
CA ASP A 88 -0.29 27.11 -2.30
C ASP A 88 0.95 26.59 -1.59
N ALA A 89 0.83 25.45 -0.90
CA ALA A 89 1.93 24.86 -0.15
C ALA A 89 1.76 23.35 0.07
N ALA A 90 2.87 22.67 0.38
CA ALA A 90 2.88 21.30 0.89
C ALA A 90 3.33 21.28 2.35
N VAL A 91 2.55 20.62 3.20
CA VAL A 91 2.83 20.39 4.63
C VAL A 91 3.32 18.95 4.79
N ILE A 92 4.63 18.80 5.07
CA ILE A 92 5.34 17.52 5.04
C ILE A 92 5.60 17.04 6.45
N VAL A 93 4.89 16.00 6.90
CA VAL A 93 4.97 15.37 8.23
C VAL A 93 5.17 13.87 8.10
N PRO A 94 6.38 13.37 7.88
CA PRO A 94 6.64 11.95 7.66
C PRO A 94 6.46 11.10 8.92
N ALA A 95 6.48 11.69 10.09
CA ALA A 95 6.46 11.01 11.38
C ALA A 95 5.26 10.06 11.54
N TYR A 96 5.52 8.97 12.28
CA TYR A 96 4.51 8.03 12.77
C TYR A 96 4.88 7.65 14.21
N PRO A 97 4.53 8.48 15.19
CA PRO A 97 4.99 8.33 16.57
C PRO A 97 4.65 6.96 17.18
N GLY A 98 3.44 6.45 16.94
CA GLY A 98 2.98 5.13 17.41
C GLY A 98 3.80 3.96 16.86
N ASN A 99 4.49 4.16 15.74
CA ASN A 99 5.37 3.15 15.12
C ASN A 99 6.85 3.55 15.20
N GLY A 100 7.23 4.37 16.19
CA GLY A 100 8.61 4.75 16.47
C GLY A 100 9.29 5.66 15.43
N ARG A 101 8.53 6.26 14.48
CA ARG A 101 9.07 7.20 13.48
C ARG A 101 8.86 8.63 13.95
N LYS A 102 9.95 9.38 14.08
CA LYS A 102 9.96 10.75 14.59
C LYS A 102 10.83 11.65 13.72
N THR A 103 10.51 12.94 13.71
CA THR A 103 11.35 13.96 13.05
C THR A 103 11.79 14.99 14.06
N ILE A 104 13.09 15.26 14.19
CA ILE A 104 13.67 16.19 15.14
C ILE A 104 14.80 16.97 14.47
N GLY A 105 14.69 18.29 14.42
CA GLY A 105 15.68 19.14 13.73
C GLY A 105 15.80 18.82 12.25
N GLY A 106 14.73 18.35 11.61
CA GLY A 106 14.70 17.90 10.23
C GLY A 106 15.27 16.49 9.98
N TYR A 107 15.81 15.83 11.01
CA TYR A 107 16.30 14.46 10.91
C TYR A 107 15.20 13.46 11.21
N HIS A 108 15.05 12.46 10.34
CA HIS A 108 14.10 11.39 10.53
C HIS A 108 14.73 10.21 11.26
N LEU A 109 14.04 9.73 12.31
CA LEU A 109 14.51 8.65 13.18
C LEU A 109 13.52 7.48 13.16
N ILE A 110 14.07 6.28 13.25
CA ILE A 110 13.33 5.01 13.42
C ILE A 110 13.79 4.40 14.76
N ASN A 111 12.90 4.30 15.73
CA ASN A 111 13.18 3.77 17.07
C ASN A 111 14.41 4.44 17.73
N GLY A 112 14.61 5.72 17.47
CA GLY A 112 15.72 6.51 18.04
C GLY A 112 17.03 6.46 17.24
N LEU A 113 17.13 5.66 16.19
CA LEU A 113 18.27 5.64 15.27
C LEU A 113 18.01 6.53 14.07
N LEU A 114 19.03 7.16 13.53
CA LEU A 114 18.94 7.87 12.26
C LEU A 114 18.52 6.90 11.15
N LEU A 115 17.76 7.38 10.18
CA LEU A 115 17.28 6.56 9.08
C LEU A 115 18.43 5.88 8.32
N GLU A 116 19.53 6.58 8.09
CA GLU A 116 20.73 6.07 7.43
C GLU A 116 21.51 5.04 8.24
N ASP A 117 21.30 4.97 9.56
CA ASP A 117 21.91 3.98 10.47
C ASP A 117 20.99 2.79 10.75
N SER A 118 19.78 2.81 10.21
CA SER A 118 18.80 1.72 10.37
C SER A 118 18.93 0.66 9.28
N ASP A 119 18.23 -0.47 9.42
CA ASP A 119 18.20 -1.55 8.42
C ASP A 119 17.72 -1.06 7.04
N ILE A 120 16.99 0.05 6.98
CA ILE A 120 16.48 0.67 5.75
C ILE A 120 17.62 1.18 4.86
N SER A 121 18.76 1.54 5.43
CA SER A 121 19.95 1.94 4.68
C SER A 121 20.54 0.81 3.85
N ASN A 122 20.22 -0.44 4.19
CA ASN A 122 20.67 -1.65 3.52
C ASN A 122 19.53 -2.33 2.72
N ASP A 123 18.40 -1.65 2.53
CA ASP A 123 17.32 -2.15 1.68
C ASP A 123 17.87 -2.42 0.27
N PRO A 124 17.76 -3.66 -0.26
CA PRO A 124 18.38 -4.04 -1.52
C PRO A 124 17.77 -3.32 -2.73
N THR A 125 16.55 -2.80 -2.58
CA THR A 125 15.81 -2.17 -3.68
C THR A 125 15.86 -0.63 -3.60
N TYR A 126 15.69 -0.10 -2.38
CA TYR A 126 15.58 1.35 -2.14
C TYR A 126 16.36 1.77 -0.88
N PRO A 127 17.71 1.67 -0.90
CA PRO A 127 18.51 2.09 0.25
C PRO A 127 18.37 3.59 0.49
N VAL A 128 18.04 3.97 1.72
CA VAL A 128 17.99 5.39 2.12
C VAL A 128 19.25 5.72 2.91
N LYS A 129 20.10 6.59 2.34
CA LYS A 129 21.42 6.94 2.86
C LYS A 129 21.47 8.34 3.49
N GLN A 130 20.32 8.94 3.72
CA GLN A 130 20.19 10.30 4.23
C GLN A 130 19.01 10.37 5.19
N SER A 131 19.23 10.96 6.38
CA SER A 131 18.19 11.17 7.40
C SER A 131 17.64 12.59 7.43
N PHE A 132 18.36 13.56 6.85
CA PHE A 132 17.98 14.97 6.85
C PHE A 132 16.98 15.25 5.73
N ILE A 133 15.69 15.37 6.10
CA ILE A 133 14.57 15.46 5.17
C ILE A 133 14.69 16.66 4.21
N PRO A 134 15.11 17.88 4.65
CA PRO A 134 15.25 19.00 3.73
C PRO A 134 16.17 18.72 2.55
N GLU A 135 17.28 17.98 2.76
CA GLU A 135 18.16 17.60 1.66
C GLU A 135 17.57 16.51 0.76
N ILE A 136 16.81 15.54 1.33
CA ILE A 136 16.12 14.52 0.53
C ILE A 136 15.15 15.20 -0.43
N ILE A 137 14.35 16.13 0.06
CA ILE A 137 13.35 16.83 -0.74
C ILE A 137 14.00 17.78 -1.77
N LYS A 138 15.00 18.57 -1.37
CA LYS A 138 15.72 19.49 -2.28
C LYS A 138 16.40 18.79 -3.47
N LYS A 139 16.80 17.54 -3.32
CA LYS A 139 17.38 16.74 -4.41
C LYS A 139 16.35 16.31 -5.46
N GLN A 140 15.07 16.35 -5.11
CA GLN A 140 13.97 15.80 -5.89
C GLN A 140 12.96 16.87 -6.33
N SER A 141 12.98 18.07 -5.75
CA SER A 141 12.04 19.16 -6.02
C SER A 141 12.75 20.43 -6.43
N LYS A 142 12.11 21.24 -7.27
CA LYS A 142 12.56 22.57 -7.67
C LYS A 142 12.05 23.68 -6.74
N ARG A 143 11.11 23.34 -5.84
CA ARG A 143 10.46 24.28 -4.94
C ARG A 143 11.31 24.56 -3.71
N GLU A 144 11.13 25.74 -3.11
CA GLU A 144 11.85 26.15 -1.91
C GLU A 144 11.33 25.44 -0.66
N VAL A 145 12.27 24.95 0.15
CA VAL A 145 12.01 24.16 1.36
C VAL A 145 12.27 25.01 2.61
N GLU A 146 11.40 24.89 3.61
CA GLU A 146 11.59 25.42 4.96
C GLU A 146 11.40 24.34 6.01
N LEU A 147 12.20 24.37 7.06
CA LEU A 147 12.05 23.51 8.24
C LEU A 147 11.36 24.27 9.37
N ILE A 148 10.25 23.75 9.82
CA ILE A 148 9.52 24.21 11.01
C ILE A 148 9.87 23.28 12.17
N ASP A 149 10.79 23.72 13.02
CA ASP A 149 11.31 22.92 14.14
C ASP A 149 10.32 22.79 15.31
N LEU A 150 10.60 21.86 16.25
CA LEU A 150 9.75 21.63 17.43
C LEU A 150 9.52 22.89 18.29
N ARG A 151 10.46 23.85 18.31
CA ARG A 151 10.30 25.08 19.10
C ARG A 151 9.23 25.96 18.49
N LYS A 152 9.22 26.08 17.15
CA LYS A 152 8.19 26.82 16.40
C LYS A 152 6.83 26.12 16.54
N ILE A 153 6.77 24.79 16.41
CA ILE A 153 5.54 23.99 16.51
C ILE A 153 4.88 24.14 17.89
N ARG A 154 5.68 24.15 18.96
CA ARG A 154 5.20 24.25 20.35
C ARG A 154 5.05 25.69 20.84
N SER A 155 5.21 26.67 19.96
CA SER A 155 5.01 28.09 20.27
C SER A 155 3.57 28.51 19.96
N ASN A 156 3.13 29.62 20.56
CA ASN A 156 1.85 30.24 20.23
C ASN A 156 1.85 30.99 18.87
N SER A 157 2.99 31.02 18.18
CA SER A 157 3.18 31.75 16.91
C SER A 157 3.26 30.82 15.69
N LEU A 158 2.86 29.55 15.80
CA LEU A 158 3.03 28.57 14.73
C LEU A 158 2.37 29.02 13.41
N VAL A 159 1.15 29.55 13.45
CA VAL A 159 0.45 30.07 12.25
C VAL A 159 1.27 31.19 11.62
N SER A 160 1.72 32.17 12.40
CA SER A 160 2.51 33.30 11.90
C SER A 160 3.88 32.86 11.33
N GLU A 161 4.49 31.82 11.90
CA GLU A 161 5.74 31.23 11.35
C GLU A 161 5.51 30.58 9.99
N ILE A 162 4.38 29.87 9.84
CA ILE A 162 3.99 29.27 8.57
C ILE A 162 3.73 30.37 7.51
N GLU A 163 2.90 31.36 7.84
CA GLU A 163 2.58 32.48 6.94
C GLU A 163 3.84 33.24 6.51
N SER A 164 4.74 33.56 7.48
CA SER A 164 6.01 34.22 7.16
C SER A 164 6.91 33.39 6.23
N SER A 165 6.86 32.07 6.34
CA SER A 165 7.61 31.17 5.43
C SER A 165 7.03 31.22 4.02
N LEU A 166 5.70 31.17 3.89
CA LEU A 166 5.00 31.27 2.60
C LEU A 166 5.21 32.61 1.92
N GLU A 167 5.18 33.73 2.67
CA GLU A 167 5.49 35.06 2.17
C GLU A 167 6.91 35.18 1.58
N LYS A 168 7.85 34.40 2.09
CA LYS A 168 9.22 34.28 1.58
C LYS A 168 9.37 33.33 0.39
N GLY A 169 8.27 32.81 -0.14
CA GLY A 169 8.24 31.86 -1.25
C GLY A 169 8.68 30.43 -0.87
N LYS A 170 8.59 30.05 0.40
CA LYS A 170 8.86 28.69 0.87
C LYS A 170 7.58 27.85 0.76
N GLU A 171 7.47 27.07 -0.31
CA GLU A 171 6.26 26.31 -0.62
C GLU A 171 6.25 24.92 0.02
N LEU A 172 7.42 24.33 0.32
CA LEU A 172 7.54 23.00 0.92
C LEU A 172 7.92 23.14 2.39
N LEU A 173 6.95 22.97 3.27
CA LEU A 173 7.11 23.13 4.71
C LEU A 173 7.27 21.76 5.38
N ILE A 174 8.48 21.47 5.86
CA ILE A 174 8.81 20.24 6.58
C ILE A 174 8.68 20.50 8.07
N PHE A 175 7.88 19.68 8.74
CA PHE A 175 7.63 19.82 10.17
C PHE A 175 8.35 18.73 10.95
N ASP A 176 9.03 19.14 12.02
CA ASP A 176 9.40 18.22 13.08
C ASP A 176 8.13 17.62 13.71
N CYS A 177 8.21 16.39 14.20
CA CYS A 177 7.12 15.80 14.94
C CYS A 177 7.66 14.67 15.83
N PHE A 178 7.56 14.82 17.14
CA PHE A 178 8.03 13.86 18.12
C PHE A 178 6.92 12.95 18.63
N ASN A 179 5.70 13.49 18.77
CA ASN A 179 4.53 12.79 19.30
C ASN A 179 3.23 13.28 18.64
N TYR A 180 2.10 12.66 18.97
CA TYR A 180 0.79 13.03 18.42
C TYR A 180 0.33 14.43 18.82
N THR A 181 0.76 14.96 19.97
CA THR A 181 0.44 16.35 20.37
C THR A 181 1.06 17.36 19.41
N ASP A 182 2.31 17.13 18.97
CA ASP A 182 2.95 17.96 17.96
C ASP A 182 2.18 17.87 16.62
N MET A 183 1.74 16.68 16.26
CA MET A 183 0.98 16.44 15.02
C MET A 183 -0.38 17.15 15.05
N GLN A 184 -1.11 17.10 16.17
CA GLN A 184 -2.36 17.84 16.37
C GLN A 184 -2.14 19.36 16.33
N ALA A 185 -1.06 19.87 16.91
CA ALA A 185 -0.73 21.28 16.83
C ALA A 185 -0.52 21.73 15.37
N ILE A 186 0.18 20.92 14.57
CA ILE A 186 0.41 21.16 13.14
C ILE A 186 -0.92 21.15 12.37
N THR A 187 -1.73 20.11 12.54
CA THR A 187 -3.02 19.99 11.80
C THR A 187 -3.97 21.11 12.18
N THR A 188 -4.08 21.47 13.46
CA THR A 188 -4.91 22.58 13.94
C THR A 188 -4.46 23.92 13.35
N ALA A 189 -3.16 24.21 13.38
CA ALA A 189 -2.62 25.47 12.85
C ALA A 189 -2.86 25.60 11.34
N VAL A 190 -2.57 24.54 10.58
CA VAL A 190 -2.72 24.55 9.12
C VAL A 190 -4.18 24.61 8.70
N ASN A 191 -5.09 23.88 9.37
CA ASN A 191 -6.53 23.92 9.07
C ASN A 191 -7.17 25.28 9.40
N SER A 192 -6.54 26.13 10.24
CA SER A 192 -7.04 27.49 10.50
C SER A 192 -6.69 28.50 9.41
N MET A 193 -5.86 28.12 8.43
CA MET A 193 -5.37 28.99 7.37
C MET A 193 -6.27 28.90 6.12
N ASP A 194 -6.52 30.04 5.47
CA ASP A 194 -7.20 30.09 4.18
C ASP A 194 -6.18 29.85 3.04
N LYS A 195 -5.74 28.58 2.91
CA LYS A 195 -4.75 28.15 1.92
C LYS A 195 -5.10 26.77 1.37
N LYS A 196 -4.81 26.57 0.08
CA LYS A 196 -4.90 25.26 -0.57
C LYS A 196 -3.65 24.44 -0.27
N ILE A 197 -3.78 23.48 0.63
CA ILE A 197 -2.66 22.72 1.18
C ILE A 197 -2.61 21.30 0.60
N LEU A 198 -1.41 20.87 0.19
CA LEU A 198 -1.09 19.46 0.02
C LEU A 198 -0.60 18.88 1.35
N TRP A 199 -1.35 17.99 1.94
CA TRP A 199 -0.87 17.23 3.08
C TRP A 199 0.05 16.09 2.61
N VAL A 200 1.25 16.00 3.18
CA VAL A 200 2.24 14.99 2.81
C VAL A 200 2.67 14.24 4.04
N GLY A 201 2.42 12.94 4.11
CA GLY A 201 2.79 12.20 5.30
C GLY A 201 2.65 10.69 5.21
N SER A 202 3.02 10.03 6.29
CA SER A 202 2.84 8.59 6.49
C SER A 202 1.43 8.28 7.03
N ALA A 203 1.18 7.02 7.42
CA ALA A 203 -0.07 6.65 8.07
C ALA A 203 -0.30 7.37 9.42
N GLY A 204 0.75 7.90 10.05
CA GLY A 204 0.61 8.68 11.29
C GLY A 204 -0.15 9.98 11.10
N LEU A 205 0.14 10.71 10.02
CA LEU A 205 -0.55 11.97 9.71
C LEU A 205 -2.01 11.73 9.30
N THR A 206 -2.31 10.63 8.57
CA THR A 206 -3.71 10.30 8.21
C THR A 206 -4.58 10.06 9.44
N HIS A 207 -4.03 9.47 10.51
CA HIS A 207 -4.75 9.31 11.76
C HIS A 207 -5.11 10.67 12.41
N ALA A 208 -4.18 11.60 12.47
CA ALA A 208 -4.45 12.93 13.02
C ALA A 208 -5.45 13.75 12.19
N LEU A 209 -5.45 13.57 10.86
CA LEU A 209 -6.41 14.21 9.98
C LEU A 209 -7.81 13.57 10.10
N SER A 210 -7.90 12.24 10.23
CA SER A 210 -9.19 11.55 10.38
C SER A 210 -9.91 11.93 11.67
N GLU A 211 -9.19 12.13 12.79
CA GLU A 211 -9.77 12.59 14.07
C GLU A 211 -10.41 13.99 13.95
N GLY A 212 -9.92 14.84 13.04
CA GLY A 212 -10.43 16.21 12.83
C GLY A 212 -11.63 16.30 11.90
N LEU A 213 -11.93 15.25 11.12
CA LEU A 213 -13.01 15.23 10.13
C LEU A 213 -14.37 14.72 10.67
N ILE A 214 -14.48 14.41 11.96
CA ILE A 214 -15.65 13.72 12.54
C ILE A 214 -16.90 14.64 12.61
N GLU A 215 -17.43 15.03 11.47
CA GLU A 215 -18.82 15.48 11.33
C GLU A 215 -19.63 14.64 10.32
N GLY A 216 -19.05 13.59 9.75
CA GLY A 216 -19.72 12.66 8.82
C GLY A 216 -20.35 11.47 9.53
N THR A 217 -21.57 11.10 9.18
CA THR A 217 -22.18 9.83 9.62
C THR A 217 -21.31 8.67 9.14
N PRO A 218 -20.88 7.76 10.04
CA PRO A 218 -20.16 6.59 9.62
C PRO A 218 -20.92 5.83 8.54
N TYR A 219 -20.21 5.45 7.49
CA TYR A 219 -20.78 4.59 6.45
C TYR A 219 -21.10 3.23 7.08
N THR A 220 -22.38 2.93 7.23
CA THR A 220 -22.83 1.59 7.59
C THR A 220 -23.01 0.82 6.31
N SER A 221 -22.01 0.02 5.92
CA SER A 221 -22.10 -0.76 4.70
C SER A 221 -23.16 -1.86 4.86
N ASP A 222 -24.28 -1.75 4.16
CA ASP A 222 -25.17 -2.89 3.88
C ASP A 222 -24.44 -4.00 3.10
N ASP A 223 -23.26 -3.71 2.56
CA ASP A 223 -22.38 -4.62 1.82
C ASP A 223 -21.68 -5.68 2.71
N MET A 224 -21.73 -5.57 4.04
CA MET A 224 -21.25 -6.63 4.95
C MET A 224 -21.99 -7.97 4.76
N THR A 225 -23.15 -7.96 4.12
CA THR A 225 -23.89 -9.19 3.77
C THR A 225 -23.21 -10.01 2.68
N VAL A 226 -22.27 -9.44 1.92
CA VAL A 226 -21.51 -10.14 0.86
C VAL A 226 -20.57 -11.22 1.42
N LEU A 227 -20.19 -11.13 2.70
CA LEU A 227 -19.35 -12.14 3.37
C LEU A 227 -20.16 -13.32 3.94
N SER A 228 -21.31 -13.62 3.35
CA SER A 228 -22.14 -14.75 3.77
C SER A 228 -21.49 -16.09 3.40
N ASN A 229 -21.58 -17.08 4.31
CA ASN A 229 -21.16 -18.48 4.19
C ASN A 229 -21.11 -19.01 2.72
N HIS A 230 -19.98 -18.80 2.07
CA HIS A 230 -19.76 -19.38 0.75
C HIS A 230 -19.12 -20.76 0.91
N GLU A 231 -19.73 -21.78 0.30
CA GLU A 231 -19.16 -23.12 0.16
C GLU A 231 -18.04 -23.16 -0.91
N ASP A 232 -17.89 -22.10 -1.68
CA ASP A 232 -16.87 -22.01 -2.72
C ASP A 232 -15.48 -21.77 -2.12
N PRO A 233 -14.40 -22.27 -2.77
CA PRO A 233 -13.05 -22.19 -2.23
C PRO A 233 -12.48 -20.78 -2.24
N ILE A 234 -11.58 -20.51 -1.30
CA ILE A 234 -10.73 -19.30 -1.28
C ILE A 234 -9.42 -19.63 -1.97
N LEU A 235 -9.00 -18.76 -2.89
CA LEU A 235 -7.73 -18.85 -3.58
C LEU A 235 -6.70 -17.93 -2.93
N ILE A 236 -5.61 -18.53 -2.43
CA ILE A 236 -4.48 -17.82 -1.85
C ILE A 236 -3.32 -17.81 -2.84
N VAL A 237 -2.80 -16.63 -3.18
CA VAL A 237 -1.66 -16.48 -4.09
C VAL A 237 -0.51 -15.82 -3.35
N ALA A 238 0.61 -16.53 -3.26
CA ALA A 238 1.76 -16.12 -2.49
C ALA A 238 3.05 -16.21 -3.31
N GLY A 239 3.63 -15.08 -3.66
CA GLY A 239 4.97 -15.01 -4.25
C GLY A 239 5.98 -14.73 -3.16
N SER A 240 6.60 -15.76 -2.58
CA SER A 240 7.21 -15.51 -1.29
C SER A 240 8.72 -15.61 -1.25
N VAL A 241 9.38 -14.48 -1.25
CA VAL A 241 10.73 -14.33 -0.73
C VAL A 241 10.72 -14.12 0.80
N SER A 242 9.62 -13.62 1.38
CA SER A 242 9.51 -13.28 2.79
C SER A 242 9.48 -14.52 3.71
N LYS A 243 10.36 -14.53 4.74
CA LYS A 243 10.35 -15.54 5.80
C LYS A 243 9.00 -15.62 6.51
N VAL A 244 8.36 -14.46 6.76
CA VAL A 244 7.04 -14.38 7.42
C VAL A 244 5.98 -15.10 6.59
N THR A 245 5.90 -14.82 5.28
CA THR A 245 4.92 -15.52 4.42
C THR A 245 5.17 -17.02 4.36
N ARG A 246 6.42 -17.47 4.36
CA ARG A 246 6.74 -18.91 4.40
C ARG A 246 6.23 -19.58 5.68
N GLN A 247 6.41 -18.93 6.84
CA GLN A 247 5.88 -19.43 8.12
C GLN A 247 4.35 -19.49 8.08
N GLN A 248 3.69 -18.47 7.56
CA GLN A 248 2.24 -18.44 7.38
C GLN A 248 1.73 -19.58 6.47
N ILE A 249 2.41 -19.85 5.34
CA ILE A 249 2.09 -20.99 4.46
C ILE A 249 2.30 -22.33 5.18
N ALA A 250 3.35 -22.46 5.99
CA ALA A 250 3.57 -23.66 6.79
C ALA A 250 2.42 -23.92 7.79
N VAL A 251 1.88 -22.86 8.43
CA VAL A 251 0.68 -22.96 9.27
C VAL A 251 -0.51 -23.48 8.43
N LEU A 252 -0.77 -22.91 7.26
CA LEU A 252 -1.87 -23.35 6.39
C LEU A 252 -1.73 -24.82 5.98
N ARG A 253 -0.50 -25.27 5.70
CA ARG A 253 -0.22 -26.69 5.38
C ARG A 253 -0.50 -27.60 6.57
N ASN A 254 -0.11 -27.19 7.78
CA ASN A 254 -0.39 -27.95 9.01
C ASN A 254 -1.88 -28.02 9.34
N GLU A 255 -2.65 -26.99 8.99
CA GLU A 255 -4.12 -26.97 9.09
C GLU A 255 -4.81 -27.77 7.95
N GLY A 256 -4.04 -28.48 7.12
CA GLY A 256 -4.56 -29.40 6.09
C GLY A 256 -4.93 -28.72 4.78
N LEU A 257 -4.59 -27.44 4.55
CA LEU A 257 -4.85 -26.78 3.27
C LEU A 257 -3.93 -27.31 2.20
N LYS A 258 -4.47 -27.46 0.99
CA LYS A 258 -3.67 -27.83 -0.18
C LYS A 258 -2.77 -26.66 -0.58
N VAL A 259 -1.48 -26.94 -0.63
CA VAL A 259 -0.46 -26.03 -1.16
C VAL A 259 0.06 -26.55 -2.48
N CYS A 260 -0.06 -25.76 -3.52
CA CYS A 260 0.45 -26.02 -4.86
C CYS A 260 1.72 -25.20 -5.05
N GLU A 261 2.86 -25.87 -5.04
CA GLU A 261 4.18 -25.26 -5.22
C GLU A 261 4.63 -25.43 -6.67
N LEU A 262 4.94 -24.28 -7.31
CA LEU A 262 5.40 -24.22 -8.69
C LEU A 262 6.90 -23.93 -8.73
N ASP A 263 7.63 -24.63 -9.60
CA ASP A 263 9.04 -24.32 -9.79
C ASP A 263 9.19 -22.96 -10.50
N PRO A 264 9.89 -21.98 -9.90
CA PRO A 264 9.98 -20.64 -10.46
C PRO A 264 10.75 -20.60 -11.79
N SER A 265 11.74 -21.51 -12.01
CA SER A 265 12.48 -21.56 -13.26
C SER A 265 11.63 -22.11 -14.41
N ILE A 266 10.84 -23.15 -14.16
CA ILE A 266 9.88 -23.68 -15.14
C ILE A 266 8.82 -22.63 -15.45
N LEU A 267 8.31 -21.96 -14.43
CA LEU A 267 7.32 -20.89 -14.59
C LEU A 267 7.84 -19.74 -15.46
N LEU A 268 9.13 -19.43 -15.39
CA LEU A 268 9.77 -18.39 -16.18
C LEU A 268 10.13 -18.85 -17.62
N GLU A 269 10.45 -20.13 -17.83
CA GLU A 269 10.78 -20.66 -19.16
C GLU A 269 9.53 -20.98 -19.98
N GLU A 270 8.54 -21.64 -19.38
CA GLU A 270 7.37 -22.21 -20.07
C GLU A 270 6.09 -21.40 -19.86
N GLY A 271 6.07 -20.51 -18.83
CA GLY A 271 4.86 -19.78 -18.43
C GLY A 271 3.80 -20.71 -17.84
N ILE A 272 2.51 -20.32 -17.99
CA ILE A 272 1.37 -21.10 -17.50
C ILE A 272 0.95 -22.12 -18.56
N THR A 273 1.45 -23.34 -18.43
CA THR A 273 1.10 -24.46 -19.32
C THR A 273 -0.32 -24.99 -19.02
N SER A 274 -0.91 -25.71 -19.99
CA SER A 274 -2.20 -26.39 -19.82
C SER A 274 -2.18 -27.39 -18.65
N ASP A 275 -1.04 -28.05 -18.43
CA ASP A 275 -0.87 -29.05 -17.38
C ASP A 275 -0.84 -28.41 -16.00
N ILE A 276 -0.12 -27.30 -15.83
CA ILE A 276 -0.15 -26.49 -14.60
C ILE A 276 -1.58 -26.05 -14.31
N LEU A 277 -2.24 -25.43 -15.28
CA LEU A 277 -3.59 -24.93 -15.11
C LEU A 277 -4.59 -26.06 -14.75
N SER A 278 -4.55 -27.17 -15.46
CA SER A 278 -5.43 -28.33 -15.23
C SER A 278 -5.20 -28.95 -13.86
N SER A 279 -3.92 -29.12 -13.46
CA SER A 279 -3.56 -29.67 -12.15
C SER A 279 -4.09 -28.81 -11.01
N VAL A 280 -3.89 -27.49 -11.10
CA VAL A 280 -4.31 -26.54 -10.06
C VAL A 280 -5.84 -26.41 -10.03
N LYS A 281 -6.50 -26.29 -11.18
CA LYS A 281 -7.96 -26.18 -11.31
C LYS A 281 -8.69 -27.38 -10.69
N LYS A 282 -8.20 -28.60 -10.88
CA LYS A 282 -8.78 -29.83 -10.32
C LYS A 282 -8.88 -29.80 -8.77
N HIS A 283 -8.04 -29.00 -8.09
CA HIS A 283 -8.11 -28.84 -6.64
C HIS A 283 -9.22 -27.86 -6.21
N LEU A 284 -9.39 -26.76 -6.95
CA LEU A 284 -10.49 -25.82 -6.70
C LEU A 284 -11.86 -26.46 -6.93
N GLU A 285 -12.00 -27.31 -7.95
CA GLU A 285 -13.24 -28.02 -8.26
C GLU A 285 -13.70 -28.96 -7.13
N LYS A 286 -12.79 -29.39 -6.25
CA LYS A 286 -13.11 -30.17 -5.04
C LYS A 286 -13.61 -29.30 -3.88
N LYS A 287 -13.88 -28.02 -4.12
CA LYS A 287 -14.33 -27.02 -3.13
C LYS A 287 -13.41 -26.87 -1.91
N GLY A 288 -12.13 -27.12 -2.07
CA GLY A 288 -11.12 -26.93 -1.03
C GLY A 288 -10.34 -25.62 -1.25
N ASN A 289 -10.07 -24.88 -0.17
CA ASN A 289 -9.18 -23.73 -0.23
C ASN A 289 -7.81 -24.12 -0.78
N LEU A 290 -7.22 -23.27 -1.61
CA LEU A 290 -6.00 -23.58 -2.33
C LEU A 290 -4.97 -22.47 -2.18
N VAL A 291 -3.75 -22.85 -1.81
CA VAL A 291 -2.59 -21.97 -1.83
C VAL A 291 -1.77 -22.25 -3.10
N ILE A 292 -1.46 -21.21 -3.85
CA ILE A 292 -0.51 -21.24 -4.97
C ILE A 292 0.72 -20.44 -4.54
N THR A 293 1.88 -21.05 -4.63
CA THR A 293 3.17 -20.41 -4.31
C THR A 293 4.28 -20.99 -5.17
N THR A 294 5.48 -20.40 -5.10
CA THR A 294 6.67 -20.97 -5.72
C THR A 294 7.43 -21.86 -4.73
N ILE A 295 8.07 -22.91 -5.23
CA ILE A 295 9.00 -23.76 -4.48
C ILE A 295 10.16 -22.89 -3.97
N GLN A 296 10.59 -23.15 -2.72
CA GLN A 296 11.65 -22.39 -2.05
C GLN A 296 12.62 -23.32 -1.30
N ASP A 297 13.05 -24.37 -1.97
CA ASP A 297 14.15 -25.22 -1.52
C ASP A 297 15.51 -24.76 -2.15
N GLU A 298 16.59 -25.35 -1.68
CA GLU A 298 17.94 -25.04 -2.18
C GLU A 298 18.08 -25.33 -3.68
N ASP A 299 17.49 -26.41 -4.16
CA ASP A 299 17.59 -26.83 -5.56
C ASP A 299 16.84 -25.84 -6.48
N SER A 300 15.66 -25.37 -6.07
CA SER A 300 14.91 -24.36 -6.84
C SER A 300 15.61 -23.01 -6.84
N ALA A 301 16.26 -22.64 -5.74
CA ALA A 301 17.07 -21.43 -5.66
C ALA A 301 18.26 -21.47 -6.63
N VAL A 302 18.96 -22.60 -6.71
CA VAL A 302 20.08 -22.81 -7.66
C VAL A 302 19.58 -22.70 -9.10
N ARG A 303 18.49 -23.40 -9.46
CA ARG A 303 17.90 -23.33 -10.82
C ARG A 303 17.49 -21.92 -11.19
N LEU A 304 16.90 -21.18 -10.25
CA LEU A 304 16.48 -19.80 -10.47
C LEU A 304 17.69 -18.88 -10.67
N GLU A 305 18.77 -19.07 -9.91
CA GLU A 305 20.01 -18.32 -10.08
C GLU A 305 20.66 -18.62 -11.44
N GLU A 306 20.72 -19.89 -11.85
CA GLU A 306 21.22 -20.29 -13.16
C GLU A 306 20.39 -19.68 -14.30
N TRP A 307 19.05 -19.73 -14.18
CA TRP A 307 18.15 -19.10 -15.14
C TRP A 307 18.40 -17.58 -15.23
N THR A 308 18.56 -16.93 -14.10
CA THR A 308 18.82 -15.48 -13.99
C THR A 308 20.11 -15.10 -14.68
N LYS A 309 21.19 -15.85 -14.44
CA LYS A 309 22.50 -15.65 -15.08
C LYS A 309 22.46 -15.91 -16.59
N LYS A 310 21.83 -17.01 -17.01
CA LYS A 310 21.69 -17.41 -18.41
C LYS A 310 20.96 -16.35 -19.25
N ASN A 311 19.91 -15.76 -18.68
CA ASN A 311 19.08 -14.78 -19.36
C ASN A 311 19.53 -13.32 -19.14
N ASN A 312 20.57 -13.09 -18.34
CA ASN A 312 21.09 -11.76 -17.97
C ASN A 312 19.99 -10.81 -17.45
N VAL A 313 19.12 -11.34 -16.59
CA VAL A 313 17.98 -10.60 -16.01
C VAL A 313 18.33 -10.13 -14.62
N ASN A 314 18.00 -8.87 -14.29
CA ASN A 314 18.15 -8.35 -12.93
C ASN A 314 17.27 -9.14 -11.94
N PRO A 315 17.75 -9.52 -10.73
CA PRO A 315 16.97 -10.25 -9.72
C PRO A 315 15.61 -9.64 -9.39
N ARG A 316 15.51 -8.32 -9.37
CA ARG A 316 14.24 -7.62 -9.21
C ARG A 316 13.25 -7.97 -10.33
N LYS A 317 13.72 -7.91 -11.57
CA LYS A 317 12.90 -8.25 -12.75
C LYS A 317 12.42 -9.69 -12.74
N VAL A 318 13.25 -10.60 -12.18
CA VAL A 318 12.87 -12.01 -11.96
C VAL A 318 11.64 -12.09 -11.02
N GLY A 319 11.66 -11.37 -9.91
CA GLY A 319 10.53 -11.29 -8.97
C GLY A 319 9.24 -10.76 -9.64
N GLU A 320 9.35 -9.70 -10.44
CA GLU A 320 8.23 -9.15 -11.22
C GLU A 320 7.67 -10.15 -12.23
N LEU A 321 8.54 -10.91 -12.93
CA LEU A 321 8.11 -11.93 -13.89
C LEU A 321 7.40 -13.10 -13.20
N ILE A 322 7.91 -13.55 -12.06
CA ILE A 322 7.24 -14.59 -11.24
C ILE A 322 5.86 -14.09 -10.78
N ALA A 323 5.78 -12.86 -10.27
CA ALA A 323 4.53 -12.28 -9.84
C ALA A 323 3.53 -12.17 -11.00
N ARG A 324 3.99 -11.79 -12.20
CA ARG A 324 3.18 -11.74 -13.40
C ARG A 324 2.60 -13.11 -13.77
N ASN A 325 3.41 -14.16 -13.77
CA ASN A 325 2.94 -15.52 -14.08
C ASN A 325 1.94 -16.04 -13.02
N LEU A 326 2.20 -15.79 -11.72
CA LEU A 326 1.27 -16.19 -10.66
C LEU A 326 -0.05 -15.41 -10.74
N GLY A 327 -0.01 -14.13 -11.08
CA GLY A 327 -1.20 -13.30 -11.32
C GLY A 327 -2.00 -13.80 -12.52
N GLU A 328 -1.34 -14.15 -13.62
CA GLU A 328 -1.96 -14.76 -14.81
C GLU A 328 -2.65 -16.09 -14.45
N LEU A 329 -1.97 -16.96 -13.71
CA LEU A 329 -2.55 -18.23 -13.27
C LEU A 329 -3.79 -17.98 -12.38
N ALA A 330 -3.70 -17.09 -11.43
CA ALA A 330 -4.82 -16.71 -10.57
C ALA A 330 -6.02 -16.23 -11.41
N SER A 331 -5.78 -15.34 -12.36
CA SER A 331 -6.81 -14.84 -13.28
C SER A 331 -7.47 -15.96 -14.08
N LYS A 332 -6.70 -16.86 -14.69
CA LYS A 332 -7.24 -18.03 -15.44
C LYS A 332 -8.09 -18.93 -14.54
N LEU A 333 -7.71 -19.12 -13.28
CA LEU A 333 -8.48 -19.92 -12.32
C LEU A 333 -9.79 -19.23 -11.93
N VAL A 334 -9.77 -17.95 -11.59
CA VAL A 334 -10.96 -17.17 -11.24
C VAL A 334 -11.95 -17.08 -12.40
N HIS A 335 -11.45 -16.99 -13.65
CA HIS A 335 -12.30 -17.01 -14.83
C HIS A 335 -12.95 -18.38 -15.11
N SER A 336 -12.29 -19.47 -14.70
CA SER A 336 -12.73 -20.84 -15.03
C SER A 336 -13.31 -21.61 -13.85
N SER A 337 -13.31 -21.05 -12.64
CA SER A 337 -13.80 -21.68 -11.42
C SER A 337 -14.46 -20.65 -10.51
N LYS A 338 -15.47 -21.03 -9.75
CA LYS A 338 -16.03 -20.16 -8.72
C LYS A 338 -15.11 -20.13 -7.51
N VAL A 339 -14.86 -18.93 -6.98
CA VAL A 339 -14.12 -18.71 -5.74
C VAL A 339 -14.92 -17.76 -4.83
N ALA A 340 -14.84 -17.99 -3.52
CA ALA A 340 -15.49 -17.15 -2.51
C ALA A 340 -14.68 -15.89 -2.19
N GLY A 341 -13.40 -15.87 -2.53
CA GLY A 341 -12.53 -14.72 -2.30
C GLY A 341 -11.07 -15.02 -2.64
N LEU A 342 -10.28 -13.96 -2.62
CA LEU A 342 -8.85 -13.98 -2.92
C LEU A 342 -8.04 -13.54 -1.69
N VAL A 343 -6.90 -14.17 -1.46
CA VAL A 343 -5.87 -13.67 -0.51
C VAL A 343 -4.57 -13.52 -1.28
N LEU A 344 -4.12 -12.28 -1.45
CA LEU A 344 -2.96 -11.93 -2.25
C LEU A 344 -1.84 -11.44 -1.33
N THR A 345 -0.73 -12.19 -1.25
CA THR A 345 0.39 -11.79 -0.39
C THR A 345 1.64 -11.47 -1.20
N GLY A 346 2.14 -10.24 -0.99
CA GLY A 346 3.16 -9.57 -1.77
C GLY A 346 2.58 -8.47 -2.65
N GLY A 347 3.17 -7.27 -2.63
CA GLY A 347 2.70 -6.13 -3.43
C GLY A 347 2.63 -6.44 -4.92
N ASP A 348 3.70 -7.03 -5.47
CA ASP A 348 3.79 -7.38 -6.89
C ASP A 348 2.75 -8.44 -7.29
N ILE A 349 2.46 -9.41 -6.38
CA ILE A 349 1.40 -10.41 -6.59
C ILE A 349 0.02 -9.76 -6.63
N ALA A 350 -0.26 -8.88 -5.66
CA ALA A 350 -1.53 -8.18 -5.60
C ALA A 350 -1.73 -7.32 -6.85
N HIS A 351 -0.72 -6.51 -7.20
CA HIS A 351 -0.75 -5.68 -8.41
C HIS A 351 -0.97 -6.52 -9.68
N SER A 352 -0.16 -7.56 -9.86
CA SER A 352 -0.25 -8.41 -11.05
C SER A 352 -1.59 -9.14 -11.16
N THR A 353 -2.08 -9.71 -10.04
CA THR A 353 -3.39 -10.40 -10.03
C THR A 353 -4.53 -9.45 -10.35
N CYS A 354 -4.53 -8.26 -9.74
CA CYS A 354 -5.54 -7.24 -10.03
C CYS A 354 -5.50 -6.78 -11.50
N SER A 355 -4.30 -6.59 -12.05
CA SER A 355 -4.12 -6.22 -13.46
C SER A 355 -4.65 -7.30 -14.42
N TRP A 356 -4.32 -8.57 -14.20
CA TRP A 356 -4.81 -9.68 -15.03
C TRP A 356 -6.32 -9.95 -14.89
N LEU A 357 -6.93 -9.57 -13.77
CA LEU A 357 -8.37 -9.63 -13.55
C LEU A 357 -9.09 -8.37 -14.03
N GLU A 358 -8.34 -7.38 -14.53
CA GLU A 358 -8.88 -6.08 -14.98
C GLU A 358 -9.71 -5.41 -13.86
N ILE A 359 -9.16 -5.46 -12.62
CA ILE A 359 -9.82 -4.83 -11.46
C ILE A 359 -9.54 -3.34 -11.50
N GLU A 360 -10.59 -2.55 -11.64
CA GLU A 360 -10.50 -1.09 -11.71
C GLU A 360 -10.33 -0.46 -10.33
N ALA A 361 -11.07 -0.95 -9.35
CA ALA A 361 -11.09 -0.38 -8.00
C ALA A 361 -11.32 -1.44 -6.91
N LEU A 362 -10.78 -1.15 -5.72
CA LEU A 362 -10.99 -1.92 -4.50
C LEU A 362 -11.62 -1.01 -3.43
N GLN A 363 -12.81 -1.35 -2.98
CA GLN A 363 -13.45 -0.71 -1.84
C GLN A 363 -12.97 -1.37 -0.55
N ILE A 364 -12.35 -0.60 0.34
CA ILE A 364 -11.88 -1.08 1.64
C ILE A 364 -13.09 -1.32 2.55
N VAL A 365 -13.23 -2.52 3.09
CA VAL A 365 -14.32 -2.89 4.01
C VAL A 365 -13.85 -2.79 5.46
N GLU A 366 -12.73 -3.45 5.77
CA GLU A 366 -12.17 -3.49 7.12
C GLU A 366 -10.67 -3.78 7.12
N GLU A 367 -10.04 -3.70 8.24
CA GLU A 367 -8.68 -4.18 8.49
C GLU A 367 -8.75 -5.43 9.36
N ILE A 368 -8.35 -6.58 8.81
CA ILE A 368 -8.33 -7.88 9.54
C ILE A 368 -7.28 -7.87 10.64
N GLU A 369 -6.08 -7.43 10.29
CA GLU A 369 -4.93 -7.20 11.18
C GLU A 369 -4.19 -5.96 10.67
N GLU A 370 -3.33 -5.37 11.48
CA GLU A 370 -2.59 -4.16 11.10
C GLU A 370 -1.89 -4.32 9.74
N GLY A 371 -2.27 -3.47 8.78
CA GLY A 371 -1.76 -3.49 7.41
C GLY A 371 -2.31 -4.62 6.51
N ILE A 372 -3.36 -5.32 6.93
CA ILE A 372 -4.02 -6.39 6.15
C ILE A 372 -5.49 -6.02 5.88
N PRO A 373 -5.76 -5.24 4.82
CA PRO A 373 -7.12 -4.88 4.46
C PRO A 373 -7.89 -6.04 3.85
N LEU A 374 -9.17 -6.12 4.17
CA LEU A 374 -10.21 -6.77 3.40
C LEU A 374 -10.89 -5.72 2.52
N SER A 375 -10.96 -6.00 1.25
CA SER A 375 -11.59 -5.13 0.26
C SER A 375 -12.59 -5.94 -0.56
N ILE A 376 -13.49 -5.23 -1.25
CA ILE A 376 -14.39 -5.80 -2.25
C ILE A 376 -14.06 -5.17 -3.59
N ILE A 377 -14.04 -5.98 -4.65
CA ILE A 377 -13.86 -5.48 -6.02
C ILE A 377 -15.04 -4.59 -6.37
N ASN A 378 -14.75 -3.34 -6.72
CA ASN A 378 -15.74 -2.36 -7.15
C ASN A 378 -15.58 -2.11 -8.66
N GLY A 379 -16.56 -2.57 -9.43
CA GLY A 379 -16.55 -2.48 -10.89
C GLY A 379 -16.15 -3.79 -11.61
N GLY A 380 -16.33 -3.79 -12.92
CA GLY A 380 -15.93 -4.89 -13.80
C GLY A 380 -16.65 -6.21 -13.58
N LYS A 381 -16.08 -7.26 -14.18
CA LYS A 381 -16.66 -8.61 -14.22
C LYS A 381 -16.75 -9.31 -12.85
N PHE A 382 -15.83 -8.97 -11.94
CA PHE A 382 -15.71 -9.60 -10.63
C PHE A 382 -16.21 -8.72 -9.50
N ARG A 383 -17.05 -7.72 -9.80
CA ARG A 383 -17.67 -6.85 -8.79
C ARG A 383 -18.29 -7.68 -7.68
N GLY A 384 -18.00 -7.30 -6.43
CA GLY A 384 -18.50 -7.99 -5.24
C GLY A 384 -17.59 -9.11 -4.73
N LEU A 385 -16.55 -9.54 -5.48
CA LEU A 385 -15.62 -10.55 -4.99
C LEU A 385 -14.71 -9.96 -3.89
N PRO A 386 -14.66 -10.59 -2.69
CA PRO A 386 -13.78 -10.16 -1.62
C PRO A 386 -12.30 -10.45 -1.93
N VAL A 387 -11.45 -9.49 -1.59
CA VAL A 387 -9.99 -9.58 -1.77
C VAL A 387 -9.26 -9.12 -0.51
N VAL A 388 -8.43 -9.98 0.06
CA VAL A 388 -7.49 -9.61 1.12
C VAL A 388 -6.12 -9.38 0.50
N THR A 389 -5.51 -8.24 0.76
CA THR A 389 -4.14 -7.95 0.33
C THR A 389 -3.21 -7.81 1.53
N LYS A 390 -1.99 -8.32 1.42
CA LYS A 390 -1.00 -8.31 2.50
C LYS A 390 0.41 -8.12 1.94
N ALA A 391 1.19 -7.20 2.53
CA ALA A 391 2.62 -7.15 2.25
C ALA A 391 3.32 -8.42 2.77
N GLY A 392 4.30 -8.93 2.04
CA GLY A 392 4.95 -10.20 2.36
C GLY A 392 5.50 -10.31 3.79
N ALA A 393 6.04 -9.21 4.34
CA ALA A 393 6.63 -9.16 5.68
C ALA A 393 5.65 -8.83 6.81
N PHE A 394 4.35 -8.65 6.51
CA PHE A 394 3.34 -8.22 7.49
C PHE A 394 2.64 -9.40 8.15
N GLY A 395 2.08 -9.11 9.33
CA GLY A 395 1.29 -10.03 10.12
C GLY A 395 2.11 -11.03 10.92
N ASN A 396 1.40 -11.85 11.68
CA ASN A 396 1.94 -12.97 12.47
C ASN A 396 1.78 -14.30 11.71
N ASP A 397 2.21 -15.40 12.31
CA ASP A 397 2.18 -16.74 11.68
C ASP A 397 0.77 -17.19 11.25
N TYR A 398 -0.29 -16.66 11.87
CA TYR A 398 -1.69 -17.03 11.63
C TYR A 398 -2.44 -16.07 10.70
N SER A 399 -1.81 -14.99 10.24
CA SER A 399 -2.51 -13.93 9.48
C SER A 399 -3.19 -14.43 8.21
N LEU A 400 -2.57 -15.35 7.45
CA LEU A 400 -3.22 -15.96 6.28
C LEU A 400 -4.40 -16.85 6.68
N LEU A 401 -4.30 -17.59 7.77
CA LEU A 401 -5.40 -18.41 8.30
C LEU A 401 -6.56 -17.53 8.77
N ASN A 402 -6.27 -16.42 9.46
CA ASN A 402 -7.27 -15.45 9.89
C ASN A 402 -7.97 -14.80 8.70
N SER A 403 -7.23 -14.47 7.64
CA SER A 403 -7.79 -13.97 6.39
C SER A 403 -8.78 -14.95 5.76
N ILE A 404 -8.43 -16.25 5.72
CA ILE A 404 -9.32 -17.31 5.21
C ILE A 404 -10.56 -17.44 6.09
N LYS A 405 -10.40 -17.47 7.42
CA LYS A 405 -11.53 -17.57 8.37
C LYS A 405 -12.48 -16.38 8.17
N ARG A 406 -11.95 -15.17 8.05
CA ARG A 406 -12.75 -13.96 7.84
C ARG A 406 -13.55 -14.02 6.52
N LEU A 407 -12.91 -14.41 5.42
CA LEU A 407 -13.57 -14.60 4.12
C LEU A 407 -14.63 -15.71 4.15
N SER A 408 -14.46 -16.74 4.99
CA SER A 408 -15.41 -17.84 5.14
C SER A 408 -16.54 -17.54 6.13
N GLY A 409 -16.63 -16.33 6.69
CA GLY A 409 -17.62 -15.98 7.73
C GLY A 409 -17.42 -16.73 9.07
N LYS A 410 -16.22 -17.27 9.34
CA LYS A 410 -15.90 -17.99 10.57
C LYS A 410 -15.23 -17.05 11.57
N GLU A 411 -15.46 -17.27 12.87
CA GLU A 411 -14.83 -16.48 13.92
C GLU A 411 -13.29 -16.60 13.88
N MET A 412 -12.62 -15.45 14.01
CA MET A 412 -11.18 -15.38 14.14
C MET A 412 -10.72 -15.81 15.53
N ASP A 413 -9.66 -16.59 15.60
CA ASP A 413 -9.09 -17.08 16.87
C ASP A 413 -8.14 -16.03 17.46
N HIS A 414 -8.69 -14.99 18.10
CA HIS A 414 -7.92 -13.91 18.74
C HIS A 414 -6.97 -14.39 19.85
N LYS A 415 -7.15 -15.60 20.38
CA LYS A 415 -6.33 -16.16 21.47
C LYS A 415 -4.98 -16.70 21.03
N LYS A 416 -4.75 -16.95 19.74
CA LYS A 416 -3.46 -17.44 19.22
C LYS A 416 -2.56 -16.31 18.70
N ALA A 417 -3.05 -15.08 18.66
CA ALA A 417 -2.30 -13.91 18.16
C ALA A 417 -1.35 -13.28 19.21
N ILE A 418 -1.39 -13.73 20.48
CA ILE A 418 -0.57 -13.18 21.56
C ILE A 418 0.29 -14.31 22.12
N LYS A 419 1.38 -14.62 21.44
CA LYS A 419 2.55 -15.31 22.02
C LYS A 419 3.83 -14.90 21.29
#